data_164481f987034d45d99c509d3355af65
#
_entry.id   164481f987034d45d99c509d3355af65
#
_cell.length_a   1.000
_cell.length_b   1.000
_cell.length_c   1.000
_cell.angle_alpha   90.00
_cell.angle_beta   90.00
_cell.angle_gamma   90.00
#
_symmetry.space_group_name_H-M   'P 1'
#
loop_
_entity.id
_entity.type
_entity.pdbx_description
1 polymer ?
#
loop_
_entity_poly.entity_id
_entity_poly.type
_entity_poly.pdbx_seq_one_letter_code
_entity_poly.pdbx_strand_id
1 'polypeptide(L)'
;MKYKKICKCCGKEFETNSPQKLYCNGKHYLPCPVCGKLVEKKDNDFSRPPKCCSPECSHKLRQSKFKERKCIFCGKSFVPKSGVQIACEDTHYDKCEICGKLFVRTVSNLNDGITTCSPECTKEKLRRHSQEKYGTDHPMQSKEVQKHFHDAMVAKYGVAHALQIPGKIDQQQSAAYQTNMKHNGVPYACLLPQCMEAQGRIVSNINKKLVAEIEALGLEASLEKRINNLSYDICVESEKLLIEINPTYTHSSIPNHWGTSRDKYYHRNKSQVAVDNGYRCIHVFDWDNWDKIIDMLKPREKVYARNLEIYKLNNSVVDEFLNKYHLQGTCRGQLLCLGLVKDNVLYQVMTFGKSRYDKKHSIELLRLCTLPGYTVVGGASRLFSYATVQFGRYNIISYCDRSKFTGDVYEKIGMKLIRTTPPQEIWSRGNSKITANLLRQRGYDQLFNTDYGKGVSNEQLMIENGWLPVYDCGQFVYSFD
;
A
#
# COMPACT_ATOMS: atom_id res chain seq x y z
N MET A 1 4.77 57.53 -20.48
CA MET A 1 5.71 58.36 -19.69
C MET A 1 6.52 57.42 -18.81
N LYS A 2 7.85 57.54 -18.84
CA LYS A 2 8.74 56.82 -17.92
C LYS A 2 9.07 57.76 -16.76
N TYR A 3 8.92 57.25 -15.52
CA TYR A 3 9.24 57.99 -14.29
C TYR A 3 10.60 57.49 -13.77
N LYS A 4 11.53 58.44 -13.52
CA LYS A 4 12.78 58.14 -12.78
C LYS A 4 12.49 58.25 -11.29
N LYS A 5 12.82 57.21 -10.54
CA LYS A 5 12.57 57.10 -9.09
C LYS A 5 13.75 56.49 -8.37
N ILE A 6 13.85 56.80 -7.09
CA ILE A 6 14.85 56.22 -6.18
C ILE A 6 14.16 55.09 -5.42
N CYS A 7 14.74 53.89 -5.45
CA CYS A 7 14.22 52.73 -4.75
C CYS A 7 14.27 52.96 -3.23
N LYS A 8 13.15 52.88 -2.56
CA LYS A 8 13.03 53.10 -1.10
C LYS A 8 13.80 52.05 -0.25
N CYS A 9 14.21 50.93 -0.82
CA CYS A 9 14.99 49.89 -0.07
C CYS A 9 16.47 50.00 -0.30
N CYS A 10 16.95 50.14 -1.54
CA CYS A 10 18.39 50.10 -1.84
C CYS A 10 19.00 51.42 -2.30
N GLY A 11 18.19 52.50 -2.40
CA GLY A 11 18.66 53.85 -2.81
C GLY A 11 19.03 54.00 -4.28
N LYS A 12 18.95 52.97 -5.12
CA LYS A 12 19.31 53.02 -6.53
C LYS A 12 18.21 53.70 -7.36
N GLU A 13 18.62 54.50 -8.32
CA GLU A 13 17.69 55.03 -9.33
C GLU A 13 17.20 53.94 -10.24
N PHE A 14 15.92 53.98 -10.61
CA PHE A 14 15.30 53.10 -11.56
C PHE A 14 14.19 53.76 -12.36
N GLU A 15 13.94 53.26 -13.56
CA GLU A 15 12.85 53.73 -14.40
C GLU A 15 11.62 52.83 -14.29
N THR A 16 10.44 53.42 -14.28
CA THR A 16 9.18 52.68 -14.19
C THR A 16 8.08 53.38 -14.95
N ASN A 17 7.13 52.61 -15.49
CA ASN A 17 5.92 53.11 -16.13
C ASN A 17 4.78 53.40 -15.13
N SER A 18 4.96 52.98 -13.84
CA SER A 18 3.95 53.14 -12.80
C SER A 18 4.36 54.24 -11.81
N PRO A 19 3.54 55.30 -11.65
CA PRO A 19 3.81 56.36 -10.67
C PRO A 19 3.74 55.88 -9.21
N GLN A 20 3.16 54.70 -8.93
CA GLN A 20 3.02 54.16 -7.58
C GLN A 20 4.15 53.19 -7.22
N LYS A 21 5.02 52.80 -8.15
CA LYS A 21 6.11 51.84 -7.86
C LYS A 21 7.20 52.51 -7.03
N LEU A 22 7.48 51.92 -5.86
CA LEU A 22 8.41 52.46 -4.87
C LEU A 22 9.75 51.70 -4.81
N TYR A 23 9.86 50.54 -5.47
CA TYR A 23 11.01 49.65 -5.39
C TYR A 23 11.44 49.19 -6.78
N CYS A 24 12.76 49.08 -7.01
CA CYS A 24 13.30 48.59 -8.27
C CYS A 24 13.14 47.08 -8.41
N ASN A 25 13.48 46.51 -9.59
CA ASN A 25 13.42 45.07 -9.84
C ASN A 25 14.71 44.34 -9.38
N GLY A 26 15.64 45.03 -8.72
CA GLY A 26 16.90 44.45 -8.21
C GLY A 26 16.69 43.58 -6.96
N LYS A 27 17.72 42.83 -6.62
CA LYS A 27 17.75 42.07 -5.37
C LYS A 27 17.86 43.03 -4.17
N HIS A 28 17.02 42.82 -3.18
CA HIS A 28 16.99 43.59 -1.94
C HIS A 28 17.33 42.70 -0.76
N TYR A 29 18.19 43.21 0.14
CA TYR A 29 18.62 42.52 1.33
C TYR A 29 18.16 43.30 2.56
N LEU A 30 17.55 42.61 3.52
CA LEU A 30 17.09 43.17 4.78
C LEU A 30 17.72 42.43 5.96
N PRO A 31 18.01 43.08 7.09
CA PRO A 31 18.58 42.38 8.24
C PRO A 31 17.56 41.41 8.85
N CYS A 32 18.04 40.24 9.22
CA CYS A 32 17.26 39.28 10.00
C CYS A 32 16.84 39.91 11.33
N PRO A 33 15.57 39.87 11.73
CA PRO A 33 15.07 40.50 12.95
C PRO A 33 15.65 39.93 14.26
N VAL A 34 16.38 38.82 14.18
CA VAL A 34 16.94 38.12 15.35
C VAL A 34 18.48 38.29 15.46
N CYS A 35 19.20 38.10 14.35
CA CYS A 35 20.67 38.10 14.38
C CYS A 35 21.33 39.15 13.49
N GLY A 36 20.55 39.97 12.79
CA GLY A 36 21.08 41.05 11.93
C GLY A 36 21.67 40.59 10.57
N LYS A 37 21.88 39.32 10.32
CA LYS A 37 22.38 38.83 9.01
C LYS A 37 21.47 39.28 7.87
N LEU A 38 22.05 39.75 6.78
CA LEU A 38 21.30 40.17 5.60
C LEU A 38 20.65 38.97 4.92
N VAL A 39 19.37 39.06 4.63
CA VAL A 39 18.54 38.04 3.97
C VAL A 39 17.94 38.64 2.71
N GLU A 40 18.04 37.91 1.60
CA GLU A 40 17.43 38.33 0.34
C GLU A 40 15.90 38.30 0.47
N LYS A 41 15.27 39.44 0.18
CA LYS A 41 13.82 39.56 0.14
C LYS A 41 13.33 39.10 -1.22
N LYS A 42 12.67 37.94 -1.25
CA LYS A 42 12.20 37.31 -2.49
C LYS A 42 10.84 37.83 -2.99
N ASP A 43 10.08 38.50 -2.13
CA ASP A 43 8.82 39.15 -2.47
C ASP A 43 8.98 40.67 -2.55
N ASN A 44 8.12 41.31 -3.33
CA ASN A 44 8.12 42.80 -3.48
C ASN A 44 7.21 43.48 -2.44
N ASP A 45 6.72 42.74 -1.44
CA ASP A 45 5.90 43.28 -0.36
C ASP A 45 6.77 43.73 0.81
N PHE A 46 7.20 44.99 0.81
CA PHE A 46 8.03 45.60 1.84
C PHE A 46 7.23 46.03 3.08
N SER A 47 5.91 45.86 3.10
CA SER A 47 5.07 46.05 4.28
C SER A 47 5.23 44.95 5.31
N ARG A 48 5.71 43.77 4.88
CA ARG A 48 5.97 42.61 5.75
C ARG A 48 7.41 42.57 6.20
N PRO A 49 7.66 42.20 7.46
CA PRO A 49 9.02 42.05 7.97
C PRO A 49 9.78 40.95 7.17
N PRO A 50 11.11 41.06 7.05
CA PRO A 50 11.91 40.08 6.35
C PRO A 50 11.79 38.70 7.04
N LYS A 51 11.92 37.62 6.26
CA LYS A 51 12.03 36.27 6.81
C LYS A 51 13.34 36.15 7.62
N CYS A 52 13.34 35.35 8.67
CA CYS A 52 14.57 35.05 9.38
C CYS A 52 15.58 34.33 8.48
N CYS A 53 16.86 34.49 8.75
CA CYS A 53 17.97 33.89 7.98
C CYS A 53 18.04 32.37 8.15
N SER A 54 17.50 31.82 9.21
CA SER A 54 17.48 30.38 9.51
C SER A 54 16.22 29.96 10.28
N PRO A 55 15.93 28.63 10.32
CA PRO A 55 14.86 28.07 11.15
C PRO A 55 15.02 28.41 12.63
N GLU A 56 16.25 28.43 13.16
CA GLU A 56 16.57 28.74 14.55
C GLU A 56 16.20 30.20 14.87
N CYS A 57 16.52 31.13 13.98
CA CYS A 57 16.15 32.55 14.15
C CYS A 57 14.61 32.70 14.06
N SER A 58 13.95 31.97 13.19
CA SER A 58 12.48 31.95 13.11
C SER A 58 11.85 31.40 14.39
N HIS A 59 12.45 30.40 15.00
CA HIS A 59 12.03 29.82 16.26
C HIS A 59 12.21 30.83 17.42
N LYS A 60 13.39 31.46 17.53
CA LYS A 60 13.67 32.50 18.53
C LYS A 60 12.69 33.68 18.40
N LEU A 61 12.40 34.15 17.20
CA LEU A 61 11.44 35.23 16.97
C LEU A 61 10.02 34.85 17.38
N ARG A 62 9.63 33.57 17.19
CA ARG A 62 8.32 33.09 17.69
C ARG A 62 8.29 33.01 19.20
N GLN A 63 9.34 32.50 19.82
CA GLN A 63 9.45 32.41 21.27
C GLN A 63 9.42 33.79 21.96
N SER A 64 10.10 34.81 21.41
CA SER A 64 10.09 36.17 21.99
C SER A 64 8.71 36.84 22.03
N LYS A 65 7.73 36.30 21.32
CA LYS A 65 6.33 36.81 21.35
C LYS A 65 5.48 36.22 22.47
N PHE A 66 5.96 35.18 23.15
CA PHE A 66 5.22 34.58 24.23
C PHE A 66 5.55 35.26 25.57
N LYS A 67 4.49 35.68 26.26
CA LYS A 67 4.61 36.19 27.62
C LYS A 67 4.79 35.03 28.59
N GLU A 68 5.50 35.31 29.70
CA GLU A 68 5.65 34.40 30.82
C GLU A 68 4.28 33.92 31.35
N ARG A 69 4.19 32.64 31.66
CA ARG A 69 2.99 32.00 32.21
C ARG A 69 3.34 31.19 33.45
N LYS A 70 2.39 31.01 34.34
CA LYS A 70 2.54 30.05 35.44
C LYS A 70 2.13 28.67 35.02
N CYS A 71 2.94 27.68 35.38
CA CYS A 71 2.63 26.27 35.16
C CYS A 71 1.39 25.87 35.95
N ILE A 72 0.41 25.24 35.31
CA ILE A 72 -0.82 24.79 35.94
C ILE A 72 -0.63 23.72 37.02
N PHE A 73 0.50 23.00 36.99
CA PHE A 73 0.78 21.91 37.94
C PHE A 73 1.62 22.36 39.15
N CYS A 74 2.66 23.16 38.94
CA CYS A 74 3.61 23.51 40.00
C CYS A 74 3.70 24.99 40.29
N GLY A 75 2.98 25.85 39.57
CA GLY A 75 2.95 27.30 39.79
C GLY A 75 4.26 28.03 39.33
N LYS A 76 5.30 27.33 38.92
CA LYS A 76 6.54 27.96 38.44
C LYS A 76 6.26 28.79 37.19
N SER A 77 6.88 29.95 37.09
CA SER A 77 6.87 30.77 35.90
C SER A 77 7.72 30.15 34.82
N PHE A 78 7.23 30.15 33.57
CA PHE A 78 7.93 29.68 32.40
C PHE A 78 7.52 30.45 31.15
N VAL A 79 8.42 30.50 30.14
CA VAL A 79 8.09 31.04 28.82
C VAL A 79 7.65 29.90 27.92
N PRO A 80 6.41 29.91 27.43
CA PRO A 80 5.90 28.80 26.62
C PRO A 80 6.56 28.76 25.23
N LYS A 81 6.76 27.55 24.68
CA LYS A 81 7.28 27.32 23.34
C LYS A 81 6.18 27.38 22.26
N SER A 82 4.92 27.32 22.68
CA SER A 82 3.74 27.43 21.81
C SER A 82 2.59 28.14 22.51
N GLY A 83 1.65 28.68 21.75
CA GLY A 83 0.49 29.40 22.26
C GLY A 83 -0.44 28.56 23.16
N VAL A 84 -0.42 27.24 22.99
CA VAL A 84 -1.27 26.28 23.73
C VAL A 84 -0.56 25.66 24.94
N GLN A 85 0.72 25.91 25.14
CA GLN A 85 1.48 25.34 26.27
C GLN A 85 1.06 26.01 27.59
N ILE A 86 0.55 25.21 28.51
CA ILE A 86 0.05 25.66 29.85
C ILE A 86 0.84 25.06 31.03
N ALA A 87 1.78 24.16 30.74
CA ALA A 87 2.66 23.53 31.73
C ALA A 87 4.15 23.75 31.36
N CYS A 88 5.03 23.86 32.35
CA CYS A 88 6.48 23.88 32.15
C CYS A 88 7.00 22.54 31.66
N GLU A 89 8.31 22.45 31.38
CA GLU A 89 8.94 21.21 30.86
C GLU A 89 9.30 20.21 31.97
N ASP A 90 9.16 20.59 33.24
CA ASP A 90 9.39 19.69 34.36
C ASP A 90 8.38 18.56 34.34
N THR A 91 8.81 17.36 34.73
CA THR A 91 7.90 16.22 34.90
C THR A 91 7.08 16.41 36.20
N HIS A 92 5.79 16.36 36.10
CA HIS A 92 4.88 16.47 37.22
C HIS A 92 4.30 15.11 37.56
N TYR A 93 4.17 14.84 38.86
CA TYR A 93 3.64 13.58 39.37
C TYR A 93 2.40 13.80 40.21
N ASP A 94 1.48 12.87 40.17
CA ASP A 94 0.33 12.79 41.03
C ASP A 94 0.25 11.39 41.65
N LYS A 95 -0.51 11.26 42.75
CA LYS A 95 -0.75 9.97 43.41
C LYS A 95 -2.01 9.32 42.85
N CYS A 96 -1.90 8.05 42.47
CA CYS A 96 -3.07 7.27 42.09
C CYS A 96 -4.05 7.12 43.26
N GLU A 97 -5.30 7.47 43.05
CA GLU A 97 -6.35 7.35 44.06
C GLU A 97 -6.59 5.89 44.52
N ILE A 98 -6.25 4.93 43.73
CA ILE A 98 -6.51 3.52 44.00
C ILE A 98 -5.33 2.81 44.68
N CYS A 99 -4.13 2.94 44.12
CA CYS A 99 -2.96 2.19 44.61
C CYS A 99 -1.88 3.08 45.29
N GLY A 100 -2.05 4.41 45.28
CA GLY A 100 -1.11 5.35 45.90
C GLY A 100 0.20 5.56 45.11
N LYS A 101 0.46 4.82 44.03
CA LYS A 101 1.67 4.97 43.23
C LYS A 101 1.69 6.32 42.52
N LEU A 102 2.89 6.91 42.44
CA LEU A 102 3.11 8.12 41.64
C LEU A 102 3.00 7.79 40.15
N PHE A 103 2.34 8.64 39.39
CA PHE A 103 2.27 8.59 37.95
C PHE A 103 2.48 9.95 37.31
N VAL A 104 2.95 10.00 36.08
CA VAL A 104 3.22 11.24 35.37
C VAL A 104 1.92 11.95 35.04
N ARG A 105 1.80 13.20 35.51
CA ARG A 105 0.67 14.05 35.22
C ARG A 105 0.89 14.83 33.94
N THR A 106 0.04 14.66 32.97
CA THR A 106 0.06 15.38 31.69
C THR A 106 -1.15 16.27 31.54
N VAL A 107 -1.10 17.24 30.62
CA VAL A 107 -2.23 18.10 30.28
C VAL A 107 -3.42 17.27 29.78
N SER A 108 -3.17 16.22 28.99
CA SER A 108 -4.22 15.29 28.55
C SER A 108 -4.89 14.62 29.74
N ASN A 109 -4.10 14.03 30.67
CA ASN A 109 -4.65 13.37 31.85
C ASN A 109 -5.52 14.34 32.74
N LEU A 110 -5.11 15.60 32.79
CA LEU A 110 -5.89 16.61 33.50
C LEU A 110 -7.22 16.89 32.81
N ASN A 111 -7.22 17.10 31.52
CA ASN A 111 -8.40 17.38 30.70
C ASN A 111 -9.41 16.22 30.73
N ASP A 112 -8.87 14.97 30.70
CA ASP A 112 -9.67 13.74 30.73
C ASP A 112 -10.07 13.32 32.14
N GLY A 113 -9.70 14.09 33.19
CA GLY A 113 -10.02 13.80 34.60
C GLY A 113 -9.38 12.51 35.14
N ILE A 114 -8.25 12.09 34.56
CA ILE A 114 -7.56 10.85 34.94
C ILE A 114 -6.82 11.06 36.27
N THR A 115 -7.19 10.27 37.26
CA THR A 115 -6.62 10.28 38.63
C THR A 115 -5.98 8.95 39.03
N THR A 116 -5.79 8.07 38.06
CA THR A 116 -5.30 6.71 38.24
C THR A 116 -4.06 6.44 37.35
N CYS A 117 -3.16 5.56 37.84
CA CYS A 117 -1.88 5.29 37.18
C CYS A 117 -1.95 4.26 36.05
N SER A 118 -3.04 3.49 35.95
CA SER A 118 -3.20 2.44 34.95
C SER A 118 -4.68 2.17 34.64
N PRO A 119 -4.96 1.47 33.50
CA PRO A 119 -6.32 1.05 33.16
C PRO A 119 -6.97 0.17 34.24
N GLU A 120 -6.17 -0.68 34.92
CA GLU A 120 -6.64 -1.55 35.99
C GLU A 120 -7.12 -0.72 37.21
N CYS A 121 -6.35 0.31 37.59
CA CYS A 121 -6.72 1.22 38.63
C CYS A 121 -7.98 2.04 38.26
N THR A 122 -8.10 2.44 36.98
CA THR A 122 -9.30 3.11 36.48
C THR A 122 -10.52 2.20 36.56
N LYS A 123 -10.38 0.93 36.16
CA LYS A 123 -11.45 -0.08 36.26
C LYS A 123 -11.88 -0.30 37.73
N GLU A 124 -10.91 -0.40 38.63
CA GLU A 124 -11.19 -0.55 40.05
C GLU A 124 -11.85 0.70 40.64
N LYS A 125 -11.46 1.92 40.27
CA LYS A 125 -12.14 3.15 40.64
C LYS A 125 -13.60 3.14 40.22
N LEU A 126 -13.87 2.79 38.97
CA LEU A 126 -15.23 2.70 38.42
C LEU A 126 -16.05 1.62 39.15
N ARG A 127 -15.45 0.48 39.47
CA ARG A 127 -16.09 -0.59 40.22
C ARG A 127 -16.47 -0.12 41.63
N ARG A 128 -15.55 0.53 42.37
CA ARG A 128 -15.83 1.06 43.72
C ARG A 128 -16.94 2.09 43.68
N HIS A 129 -16.91 3.01 42.73
CA HIS A 129 -17.98 4.00 42.57
C HIS A 129 -19.34 3.34 42.25
N SER A 130 -19.34 2.27 41.40
CA SER A 130 -20.57 1.54 41.11
C SER A 130 -21.11 0.79 42.35
N GLN A 131 -20.21 0.19 43.13
CA GLN A 131 -20.55 -0.49 44.40
C GLN A 131 -21.13 0.50 45.41
N GLU A 132 -20.48 1.65 45.57
CA GLU A 132 -20.92 2.69 46.52
C GLU A 132 -22.31 3.26 46.16
N LYS A 133 -22.54 3.51 44.85
CA LYS A 133 -23.75 4.15 44.40
C LYS A 133 -24.93 3.20 44.13
N TYR A 134 -24.62 1.98 43.63
CA TYR A 134 -25.65 1.04 43.17
C TYR A 134 -25.60 -0.34 43.85
N GLY A 135 -24.63 -0.58 44.72
CA GLY A 135 -24.42 -1.88 45.36
C GLY A 135 -23.97 -3.00 44.44
N THR A 136 -23.48 -2.69 43.24
CA THR A 136 -23.10 -3.62 42.21
C THR A 136 -21.76 -3.24 41.56
N ASP A 137 -21.01 -4.19 40.98
CA ASP A 137 -19.73 -3.92 40.36
C ASP A 137 -19.85 -3.10 39.06
N HIS A 138 -21.01 -3.13 38.43
CA HIS A 138 -21.31 -2.34 37.23
C HIS A 138 -22.72 -1.75 37.32
N PRO A 139 -22.94 -0.48 36.95
CA PRO A 139 -24.26 0.18 37.07
C PRO A 139 -25.41 -0.60 36.44
N MET A 140 -25.17 -1.21 35.28
CA MET A 140 -26.19 -2.00 34.57
C MET A 140 -26.55 -3.33 35.23
N GLN A 141 -25.87 -3.74 36.32
CA GLN A 141 -26.26 -4.89 37.11
C GLN A 141 -27.35 -4.53 38.15
N SER A 142 -27.52 -3.24 38.44
CA SER A 142 -28.56 -2.75 39.32
C SER A 142 -29.93 -2.82 38.64
N LYS A 143 -30.88 -3.47 39.29
CA LYS A 143 -32.30 -3.54 38.81
C LYS A 143 -32.95 -2.17 38.66
N GLU A 144 -32.60 -1.25 39.54
CA GLU A 144 -33.08 0.13 39.51
C GLU A 144 -32.59 0.89 38.29
N VAL A 145 -31.28 0.78 37.96
CA VAL A 145 -30.69 1.38 36.75
C VAL A 145 -31.27 0.75 35.47
N GLN A 146 -31.43 -0.58 35.44
CA GLN A 146 -32.07 -1.28 34.32
C GLN A 146 -33.50 -0.81 34.10
N LYS A 147 -34.30 -0.68 35.21
CA LYS A 147 -35.66 -0.19 35.14
C LYS A 147 -35.72 1.24 34.63
N HIS A 148 -34.92 2.13 35.18
CA HIS A 148 -34.84 3.53 34.72
C HIS A 148 -34.49 3.63 33.24
N PHE A 149 -33.51 2.85 32.79
CA PHE A 149 -33.12 2.80 31.37
C PHE A 149 -34.27 2.29 30.49
N HIS A 150 -34.92 1.20 30.92
CA HIS A 150 -36.09 0.62 30.22
C HIS A 150 -37.22 1.67 30.12
N ASP A 151 -37.59 2.29 31.24
CA ASP A 151 -38.69 3.28 31.31
C ASP A 151 -38.40 4.51 30.43
N ALA A 152 -37.14 4.97 30.41
CA ALA A 152 -36.70 6.05 29.53
C ALA A 152 -36.77 5.67 28.05
N MET A 153 -36.41 4.42 27.69
CA MET A 153 -36.53 3.92 26.35
C MET A 153 -37.97 3.79 25.87
N VAL A 154 -38.87 3.26 26.75
CA VAL A 154 -40.29 3.15 26.45
C VAL A 154 -40.91 4.54 26.29
N ALA A 155 -40.58 5.48 27.19
CA ALA A 155 -41.10 6.85 27.15
C ALA A 155 -40.68 7.60 25.89
N LYS A 156 -39.42 7.40 25.42
CA LYS A 156 -38.88 8.15 24.30
C LYS A 156 -39.14 7.51 22.94
N TYR A 157 -39.12 6.18 22.85
CA TYR A 157 -39.16 5.45 21.58
C TYR A 157 -40.30 4.41 21.50
N GLY A 158 -41.07 4.22 22.54
CA GLY A 158 -42.15 3.22 22.59
C GLY A 158 -41.68 1.77 22.65
N VAL A 159 -40.40 1.51 22.87
CA VAL A 159 -39.80 0.16 22.85
C VAL A 159 -38.92 -0.06 24.09
N ALA A 160 -38.82 -1.31 24.53
CA ALA A 160 -38.03 -1.67 25.71
C ALA A 160 -36.54 -1.63 25.49
N HIS A 161 -36.09 -1.79 24.25
CA HIS A 161 -34.66 -1.87 23.90
C HIS A 161 -34.32 -1.11 22.60
N ALA A 162 -33.18 -0.45 22.57
CA ALA A 162 -32.74 0.38 21.43
C ALA A 162 -32.77 -0.35 20.07
N LEU A 163 -32.50 -1.64 20.06
CA LEU A 163 -32.52 -2.47 18.83
C LEU A 163 -33.94 -2.73 18.30
N GLN A 164 -34.96 -2.47 19.12
CA GLN A 164 -36.37 -2.62 18.72
C GLN A 164 -36.93 -1.38 18.01
N ILE A 165 -36.17 -0.28 17.97
CA ILE A 165 -36.55 0.92 17.23
C ILE A 165 -36.57 0.59 15.72
N PRO A 166 -37.70 0.81 15.01
CA PRO A 166 -37.78 0.53 13.58
C PRO A 166 -36.64 1.19 12.78
N GLY A 167 -35.99 0.43 11.92
CA GLY A 167 -34.85 0.88 11.11
C GLY A 167 -33.53 1.09 11.86
N LYS A 168 -33.50 0.90 13.18
CA LYS A 168 -32.27 1.12 13.96
C LYS A 168 -31.22 0.05 13.71
N ILE A 169 -31.67 -1.20 13.53
CA ILE A 169 -30.80 -2.31 13.18
C ILE A 169 -30.16 -2.07 11.81
N ASP A 170 -30.97 -1.70 10.80
CA ASP A 170 -30.49 -1.44 9.44
C ASP A 170 -29.52 -0.26 9.42
N GLN A 171 -29.82 0.78 10.18
CA GLN A 171 -28.94 1.94 10.32
C GLN A 171 -27.60 1.61 10.99
N GLN A 172 -27.63 0.78 12.05
CA GLN A 172 -26.41 0.31 12.71
C GLN A 172 -25.60 -0.63 11.81
N GLN A 173 -26.27 -1.54 11.12
CA GLN A 173 -25.61 -2.46 10.18
C GLN A 173 -25.00 -1.69 9.01
N SER A 174 -25.72 -0.71 8.46
CA SER A 174 -25.20 0.15 7.39
C SER A 174 -24.01 1.00 7.87
N ALA A 175 -24.09 1.59 9.05
CA ALA A 175 -23.00 2.36 9.63
C ALA A 175 -21.77 1.46 9.95
N ALA A 176 -22.00 0.27 10.49
CA ALA A 176 -20.95 -0.71 10.73
C ALA A 176 -20.32 -1.19 9.43
N TYR A 177 -21.12 -1.46 8.40
CA TYR A 177 -20.65 -1.81 7.06
C TYR A 177 -19.74 -0.71 6.49
N GLN A 178 -20.22 0.55 6.48
CA GLN A 178 -19.43 1.69 5.97
C GLN A 178 -18.15 1.91 6.77
N THR A 179 -18.22 1.80 8.10
CA THR A 179 -17.06 1.92 8.97
C THR A 179 -16.04 0.81 8.70
N ASN A 180 -16.49 -0.44 8.59
CA ASN A 180 -15.63 -1.57 8.29
C ASN A 180 -15.02 -1.45 6.89
N MET A 181 -15.80 -1.06 5.88
CA MET A 181 -15.29 -0.82 4.53
C MET A 181 -14.26 0.31 4.50
N LYS A 182 -14.53 1.41 5.23
CA LYS A 182 -13.64 2.57 5.30
C LYS A 182 -12.32 2.26 6.01
N HIS A 183 -12.36 1.56 7.14
CA HIS A 183 -11.18 1.33 7.98
C HIS A 183 -10.48 -0.01 7.71
N ASN A 184 -11.21 -1.00 7.26
CA ASN A 184 -10.75 -2.39 7.18
C ASN A 184 -10.85 -3.01 5.78
N GLY A 185 -11.49 -2.35 4.82
CA GLY A 185 -11.69 -2.86 3.47
C GLY A 185 -12.59 -4.11 3.39
N VAL A 186 -13.21 -4.51 4.49
CA VAL A 186 -14.12 -5.67 4.56
C VAL A 186 -15.48 -5.26 5.12
N PRO A 187 -16.59 -5.87 4.66
CA PRO A 187 -17.94 -5.46 5.06
C PRO A 187 -18.30 -5.78 6.51
N TYR A 188 -17.69 -6.81 7.09
CA TYR A 188 -17.99 -7.28 8.44
C TYR A 188 -16.72 -7.54 9.23
N ALA A 189 -16.70 -7.16 10.51
CA ALA A 189 -15.57 -7.37 11.40
C ALA A 189 -15.18 -8.86 11.56
N CYS A 190 -16.16 -9.78 11.46
CA CYS A 190 -15.89 -11.23 11.52
C CYS A 190 -15.09 -11.76 10.32
N LEU A 191 -14.98 -11.00 9.22
CA LEU A 191 -14.14 -11.32 8.07
C LEU A 191 -12.69 -10.82 8.24
N LEU A 192 -12.41 -10.14 9.34
CA LEU A 192 -11.06 -9.73 9.67
C LEU A 192 -10.23 -10.98 10.06
N PRO A 193 -8.99 -11.12 9.54
CA PRO A 193 -8.15 -12.29 9.82
C PRO A 193 -8.03 -12.62 11.31
N GLN A 194 -7.88 -11.63 12.18
CA GLN A 194 -7.83 -11.84 13.64
C GLN A 194 -9.11 -12.47 14.21
N CYS A 195 -10.28 -12.04 13.73
CA CYS A 195 -11.54 -12.63 14.17
C CYS A 195 -11.69 -14.06 13.64
N MET A 196 -11.18 -14.32 12.45
CA MET A 196 -11.15 -15.67 11.87
C MET A 196 -10.16 -16.57 12.60
N GLU A 197 -9.00 -16.04 12.97
CA GLU A 197 -7.97 -16.72 13.74
C GLU A 197 -8.43 -17.05 15.18
N ALA A 198 -9.01 -16.07 15.88
CA ALA A 198 -9.59 -16.25 17.22
C ALA A 198 -10.76 -17.26 17.25
N GLN A 199 -11.44 -17.48 16.13
CA GLN A 199 -12.52 -18.45 16.00
C GLN A 199 -12.03 -19.82 15.50
N GLY A 200 -10.71 -20.05 15.43
CA GLY A 200 -10.13 -21.30 14.89
C GLY A 200 -10.37 -21.48 13.38
N ARG A 201 -10.73 -20.40 12.66
CA ARG A 201 -10.93 -20.39 11.21
C ARG A 201 -9.66 -19.93 10.49
N ILE A 202 -8.53 -20.53 10.84
CA ILE A 202 -7.19 -20.15 10.37
C ILE A 202 -7.05 -20.27 8.86
N VAL A 203 -7.83 -21.15 8.24
CA VAL A 203 -7.78 -21.37 6.79
C VAL A 203 -8.88 -20.61 6.10
N SER A 204 -8.50 -19.66 5.24
CA SER A 204 -9.48 -18.88 4.48
C SER A 204 -10.35 -19.78 3.58
N ASN A 205 -11.62 -19.41 3.38
CA ASN A 205 -12.48 -20.15 2.45
C ASN A 205 -11.92 -20.15 1.03
N ILE A 206 -11.11 -19.14 0.68
CA ILE A 206 -10.40 -19.07 -0.60
C ILE A 206 -9.38 -20.19 -0.72
N ASN A 207 -8.57 -20.43 0.33
CA ASN A 207 -7.57 -21.49 0.34
C ASN A 207 -8.23 -22.87 0.22
N LYS A 208 -9.33 -23.10 0.93
CA LYS A 208 -10.10 -24.36 0.85
C LYS A 208 -10.68 -24.57 -0.56
N LYS A 209 -11.26 -23.53 -1.15
CA LYS A 209 -11.79 -23.59 -2.51
C LYS A 209 -10.69 -23.93 -3.52
N LEU A 210 -9.54 -23.28 -3.40
CA LEU A 210 -8.42 -23.51 -4.31
C LEU A 210 -7.84 -24.93 -4.16
N VAL A 211 -7.74 -25.43 -2.93
CA VAL A 211 -7.36 -26.84 -2.69
C VAL A 211 -8.32 -27.76 -3.39
N ALA A 212 -9.65 -27.57 -3.23
CA ALA A 212 -10.65 -28.42 -3.88
C ALA A 212 -10.56 -28.38 -5.43
N GLU A 213 -10.24 -27.20 -6.01
CA GLU A 213 -10.03 -27.05 -7.45
C GLU A 213 -8.74 -27.78 -7.92
N ILE A 214 -7.67 -27.74 -7.12
CA ILE A 214 -6.42 -28.47 -7.39
C ILE A 214 -6.64 -29.99 -7.28
N GLU A 215 -7.36 -30.42 -6.25
CA GLU A 215 -7.71 -31.85 -6.07
C GLU A 215 -8.61 -32.37 -7.19
N ALA A 216 -9.51 -31.54 -7.73
CA ALA A 216 -10.31 -31.88 -8.90
C ALA A 216 -9.48 -32.12 -10.18
N LEU A 217 -8.22 -31.64 -10.23
CA LEU A 217 -7.26 -31.95 -11.28
C LEU A 217 -6.52 -33.28 -11.05
N GLY A 218 -6.79 -33.99 -9.96
CA GLY A 218 -6.09 -35.22 -9.57
C GLY A 218 -4.76 -35.00 -8.86
N LEU A 219 -4.50 -33.79 -8.38
CA LEU A 219 -3.29 -33.42 -7.62
C LEU A 219 -3.60 -33.41 -6.11
N GLU A 220 -2.71 -33.95 -5.30
CA GLU A 220 -2.84 -33.87 -3.85
C GLU A 220 -2.33 -32.51 -3.38
N ALA A 221 -3.18 -31.77 -2.66
CA ALA A 221 -2.86 -30.46 -2.11
C ALA A 221 -3.09 -30.42 -0.61
N SER A 222 -2.17 -29.78 0.12
CA SER A 222 -2.26 -29.59 1.56
C SER A 222 -2.23 -28.11 1.91
N LEU A 223 -2.90 -27.76 3.01
CA LEU A 223 -2.93 -26.42 3.56
C LEU A 223 -1.78 -26.22 4.56
N GLU A 224 -1.32 -24.97 4.67
CA GLU A 224 -0.39 -24.51 5.71
C GLU A 224 0.93 -25.30 5.82
N LYS A 225 1.60 -25.50 4.69
CA LYS A 225 2.94 -26.12 4.71
C LYS A 225 3.93 -25.22 5.44
N ARG A 226 4.57 -25.76 6.46
CA ARG A 226 5.66 -25.06 7.16
C ARG A 226 7.02 -25.45 6.60
N ILE A 227 7.82 -24.42 6.30
CA ILE A 227 9.23 -24.55 5.91
C ILE A 227 10.02 -23.55 6.74
N ASN A 228 10.95 -24.04 7.54
CA ASN A 228 11.63 -23.26 8.58
C ASN A 228 10.58 -22.59 9.50
N ASN A 229 10.65 -21.26 9.66
CA ASN A 229 9.70 -20.48 10.47
C ASN A 229 8.57 -19.84 9.65
N LEU A 230 8.44 -20.19 8.37
CA LEU A 230 7.43 -19.64 7.46
C LEU A 230 6.33 -20.65 7.19
N SER A 231 5.08 -20.19 7.17
CA SER A 231 3.93 -20.96 6.73
C SER A 231 3.56 -20.55 5.31
N TYR A 232 3.23 -21.50 4.46
CA TYR A 232 2.76 -21.31 3.08
C TYR A 232 1.33 -21.82 2.97
N ASP A 233 0.46 -21.04 2.31
CA ASP A 233 -0.97 -21.30 2.30
C ASP A 233 -1.35 -22.66 1.74
N ILE A 234 -0.79 -23.04 0.58
CA ILE A 234 -1.08 -24.30 -0.11
C ILE A 234 0.22 -24.93 -0.62
N CYS A 235 0.32 -26.24 -0.47
CA CYS A 235 1.42 -27.05 -1.01
C CYS A 235 0.87 -28.15 -1.91
N VAL A 236 1.44 -28.26 -3.12
CA VAL A 236 1.28 -29.41 -4.03
C VAL A 236 2.61 -30.15 -4.08
N GLU A 237 2.73 -31.17 -3.25
CA GLU A 237 4.02 -31.82 -2.99
C GLU A 237 4.58 -32.52 -4.24
N SER A 238 3.73 -33.16 -5.04
CA SER A 238 4.09 -33.84 -6.30
C SER A 238 4.74 -32.89 -7.32
N GLU A 239 4.33 -31.61 -7.29
CA GLU A 239 4.84 -30.57 -8.18
C GLU A 239 5.96 -29.72 -7.57
N LYS A 240 6.35 -30.00 -6.29
CA LYS A 240 7.24 -29.14 -5.50
C LYS A 240 6.82 -27.68 -5.57
N LEU A 241 5.52 -27.43 -5.43
CA LEU A 241 4.91 -26.14 -5.59
C LEU A 241 4.28 -25.66 -4.28
N LEU A 242 4.57 -24.42 -3.93
CA LEU A 242 3.90 -23.65 -2.89
C LEU A 242 3.09 -22.51 -3.54
N ILE A 243 1.89 -22.28 -3.04
CA ILE A 243 1.04 -21.18 -3.49
C ILE A 243 0.76 -20.31 -2.28
N GLU A 244 1.01 -19.03 -2.44
CA GLU A 244 0.78 -17.97 -1.45
C GLU A 244 -0.32 -17.05 -1.93
N ILE A 245 -1.33 -16.87 -1.10
CA ILE A 245 -2.47 -16.00 -1.36
C ILE A 245 -2.24 -14.70 -0.61
N ASN A 246 -2.10 -13.62 -1.36
CA ASN A 246 -1.69 -12.34 -0.84
C ASN A 246 -2.80 -11.28 -1.04
N PRO A 247 -3.86 -11.30 -0.21
CA PRO A 247 -4.86 -10.25 -0.26
C PRO A 247 -4.22 -8.89 0.03
N THR A 248 -4.52 -7.90 -0.77
CA THR A 248 -3.93 -6.56 -0.69
C THR A 248 -3.98 -5.99 0.73
N TYR A 249 -5.11 -6.19 1.41
CA TYR A 249 -5.32 -5.64 2.75
C TYR A 249 -4.35 -6.16 3.82
N THR A 250 -3.98 -7.45 3.75
CA THR A 250 -3.07 -8.10 4.72
C THR A 250 -1.61 -8.08 4.25
N HIS A 251 -1.37 -7.76 2.99
CA HIS A 251 -0.05 -7.77 2.35
C HIS A 251 0.43 -6.38 1.93
N SER A 252 -0.29 -5.33 2.32
CA SER A 252 0.13 -3.94 2.11
C SER A 252 1.39 -3.60 2.90
N SER A 253 2.19 -2.69 2.36
CA SER A 253 3.34 -2.09 3.07
C SER A 253 2.92 -1.00 4.05
N ILE A 254 1.68 -0.54 3.98
CA ILE A 254 1.10 0.38 4.96
C ILE A 254 0.46 -0.45 6.07
N PRO A 255 0.69 -0.09 7.34
CA PRO A 255 0.06 -0.76 8.46
C PRO A 255 -1.47 -0.75 8.32
N ASN A 256 -2.06 -1.93 8.41
CA ASN A 256 -3.51 -2.08 8.48
C ASN A 256 -4.03 -1.68 9.87
N HIS A 257 -5.32 -1.82 10.09
CA HIS A 257 -5.97 -1.50 11.38
C HIS A 257 -5.31 -2.18 12.61
N TRP A 258 -4.63 -3.31 12.41
CA TRP A 258 -3.92 -4.03 13.50
C TRP A 258 -2.44 -3.66 13.63
N GLY A 259 -1.98 -2.66 12.88
CA GLY A 259 -0.56 -2.29 12.84
C GLY A 259 0.31 -3.28 12.07
N THR A 260 -0.30 -4.23 11.33
CA THR A 260 0.45 -5.21 10.53
C THR A 260 0.71 -4.64 9.14
N SER A 261 1.96 -4.72 8.70
CA SER A 261 2.38 -4.37 7.33
C SER A 261 3.40 -5.37 6.83
N ARG A 262 3.65 -5.38 5.53
CA ARG A 262 4.68 -6.21 4.90
C ARG A 262 5.77 -5.33 4.32
N ASP A 263 7.02 -5.58 4.71
CA ASP A 263 8.14 -4.85 4.15
C ASP A 263 8.32 -5.13 2.66
N LYS A 264 9.10 -4.25 2.01
CA LYS A 264 9.37 -4.30 0.56
C LYS A 264 9.85 -5.67 0.06
N TYR A 265 10.57 -6.42 0.87
CA TYR A 265 11.20 -7.66 0.46
C TYR A 265 10.47 -8.91 0.95
N TYR A 266 9.36 -8.76 1.67
CA TYR A 266 8.62 -9.85 2.29
C TYR A 266 8.32 -11.00 1.32
N HIS A 267 7.63 -10.73 0.22
CA HIS A 267 7.24 -11.76 -0.75
C HIS A 267 8.46 -12.40 -1.43
N ARG A 268 9.44 -11.56 -1.82
CA ARG A 268 10.69 -12.05 -2.43
C ARG A 268 11.47 -12.97 -1.50
N ASN A 269 11.61 -12.61 -0.23
CA ASN A 269 12.34 -13.41 0.74
C ASN A 269 11.61 -14.72 1.01
N LYS A 270 10.29 -14.71 1.07
CA LYS A 270 9.47 -15.92 1.21
C LYS A 270 9.64 -16.85 0.00
N SER A 271 9.63 -16.33 -1.23
CA SER A 271 9.98 -17.10 -2.44
C SER A 271 11.39 -17.69 -2.37
N GLN A 272 12.38 -16.93 -1.87
CA GLN A 272 13.76 -17.42 -1.79
C GLN A 272 13.88 -18.60 -0.83
N VAL A 273 13.25 -18.52 0.35
CA VAL A 273 13.21 -19.62 1.31
C VAL A 273 12.57 -20.87 0.69
N ALA A 274 11.51 -20.73 -0.10
CA ALA A 274 10.90 -21.84 -0.82
C ALA A 274 11.90 -22.50 -1.79
N VAL A 275 12.56 -21.66 -2.62
CA VAL A 275 13.57 -22.14 -3.60
C VAL A 275 14.75 -22.84 -2.93
N ASP A 276 15.27 -22.28 -1.85
CA ASP A 276 16.38 -22.86 -1.08
C ASP A 276 16.02 -24.22 -0.46
N ASN A 277 14.72 -24.52 -0.34
CA ASN A 277 14.20 -25.82 0.14
C ASN A 277 13.62 -26.69 -0.99
N GLY A 278 13.91 -26.39 -2.24
CA GLY A 278 13.56 -27.20 -3.41
C GLY A 278 12.12 -27.03 -3.89
N TYR A 279 11.44 -25.96 -3.50
CA TYR A 279 10.08 -25.63 -3.95
C TYR A 279 10.06 -24.44 -4.88
N ARG A 280 9.16 -24.45 -5.84
CA ARG A 280 8.73 -23.25 -6.55
C ARG A 280 7.63 -22.57 -5.74
N CYS A 281 7.64 -21.23 -5.66
CA CYS A 281 6.59 -20.48 -4.98
C CYS A 281 5.86 -19.57 -5.98
N ILE A 282 4.52 -19.64 -5.98
CA ILE A 282 3.65 -18.74 -6.75
C ILE A 282 2.92 -17.84 -5.76
N HIS A 283 3.14 -16.53 -5.86
CA HIS A 283 2.36 -15.53 -5.15
C HIS A 283 1.13 -15.14 -5.98
N VAL A 284 -0.05 -15.24 -5.41
CA VAL A 284 -1.32 -14.88 -6.05
C VAL A 284 -1.88 -13.67 -5.33
N PHE A 285 -1.99 -12.56 -6.05
CA PHE A 285 -2.51 -11.29 -5.55
C PHE A 285 -3.95 -11.06 -6.00
N ASP A 286 -4.67 -10.13 -5.39
CA ASP A 286 -6.08 -9.84 -5.72
C ASP A 286 -6.34 -9.53 -7.19
N TRP A 287 -5.34 -9.00 -7.89
CA TRP A 287 -5.43 -8.68 -9.32
C TRP A 287 -5.10 -9.86 -10.25
N ASP A 288 -4.72 -11.02 -9.73
CA ASP A 288 -4.40 -12.18 -10.55
C ASP A 288 -5.68 -12.94 -10.91
N ASN A 289 -5.70 -13.55 -12.08
CA ASN A 289 -6.80 -14.41 -12.52
C ASN A 289 -6.55 -15.84 -12.04
N TRP A 290 -7.42 -16.30 -11.14
CA TRP A 290 -7.36 -17.62 -10.52
C TRP A 290 -7.47 -18.77 -11.50
N ASP A 291 -8.36 -18.67 -12.49
CA ASP A 291 -8.55 -19.72 -13.49
C ASP A 291 -7.27 -19.97 -14.26
N LYS A 292 -6.52 -18.93 -14.58
CA LYS A 292 -5.22 -19.04 -15.23
C LYS A 292 -4.13 -19.66 -14.35
N ILE A 293 -4.20 -19.46 -13.03
CA ILE A 293 -3.31 -20.15 -12.08
C ILE A 293 -3.63 -21.64 -12.05
N ILE A 294 -4.91 -22.01 -11.97
CA ILE A 294 -5.35 -23.39 -12.04
C ILE A 294 -4.99 -24.03 -13.39
N ASP A 295 -5.13 -23.31 -14.51
CA ASP A 295 -4.71 -23.78 -15.84
C ASP A 295 -3.23 -24.17 -15.91
N MET A 296 -2.36 -23.51 -15.10
CA MET A 296 -0.94 -23.88 -15.03
C MET A 296 -0.69 -25.24 -14.37
N LEU A 297 -1.65 -25.74 -13.58
CA LEU A 297 -1.55 -26.98 -12.82
C LEU A 297 -2.21 -28.17 -13.53
N LYS A 298 -2.97 -27.94 -14.61
CA LYS A 298 -3.60 -29.02 -15.37
C LYS A 298 -2.60 -30.07 -15.81
N PRO A 299 -2.97 -31.36 -15.76
CA PRO A 299 -2.18 -32.45 -16.35
C PRO A 299 -1.79 -32.12 -17.79
N ARG A 300 -0.55 -32.43 -18.17
CA ARG A 300 0.01 -31.97 -19.45
C ARG A 300 0.35 -33.12 -20.38
N GLU A 301 -0.26 -33.11 -21.56
CA GLU A 301 0.15 -33.94 -22.69
C GLU A 301 1.43 -33.40 -23.33
N LYS A 302 2.38 -34.29 -23.67
CA LYS A 302 3.64 -33.91 -24.32
C LYS A 302 3.45 -33.86 -25.82
N VAL A 303 3.69 -32.69 -26.41
CA VAL A 303 3.77 -32.46 -27.84
C VAL A 303 5.16 -32.03 -28.20
N TYR A 304 5.75 -32.63 -29.23
CA TYR A 304 7.12 -32.32 -29.65
C TYR A 304 7.13 -31.22 -30.71
N ALA A 305 7.88 -30.16 -30.47
CA ALA A 305 7.96 -29.02 -31.39
C ALA A 305 8.38 -29.39 -32.82
N ARG A 306 9.19 -30.45 -33.02
CA ARG A 306 9.57 -30.94 -34.33
C ARG A 306 8.39 -31.39 -35.22
N ASN A 307 7.27 -31.75 -34.58
CA ASN A 307 6.04 -32.17 -35.23
C ASN A 307 5.03 -31.04 -35.43
N LEU A 308 5.41 -29.82 -35.11
CA LEU A 308 4.58 -28.62 -35.23
C LEU A 308 5.18 -27.69 -36.28
N GLU A 309 4.38 -26.87 -36.92
CA GLU A 309 4.85 -25.86 -37.89
C GLU A 309 4.96 -24.50 -37.23
N ILE A 310 5.95 -23.70 -37.68
CA ILE A 310 6.12 -22.32 -37.22
C ILE A 310 5.34 -21.39 -38.14
N TYR A 311 4.47 -20.57 -37.57
CA TYR A 311 3.75 -19.52 -38.27
C TYR A 311 4.10 -18.15 -37.72
N LYS A 312 4.22 -17.15 -38.61
CA LYS A 312 4.12 -15.74 -38.23
C LYS A 312 2.64 -15.41 -38.08
N LEU A 313 2.25 -14.99 -36.90
CA LEU A 313 0.86 -14.76 -36.57
C LEU A 313 0.51 -13.28 -36.60
N ASN A 314 -0.74 -12.98 -36.93
CA ASN A 314 -1.29 -11.63 -36.78
C ASN A 314 -1.53 -11.30 -35.31
N ASN A 315 -1.37 -10.02 -34.95
CA ASN A 315 -1.52 -9.57 -33.56
C ASN A 315 -2.90 -9.91 -32.98
N SER A 316 -3.98 -9.87 -33.77
CA SER A 316 -5.33 -10.20 -33.30
C SER A 316 -5.44 -11.64 -32.79
N VAL A 317 -4.88 -12.60 -33.49
CA VAL A 317 -4.88 -14.03 -33.10
C VAL A 317 -4.05 -14.21 -31.82
N VAL A 318 -2.91 -13.53 -31.75
CA VAL A 318 -2.01 -13.61 -30.61
C VAL A 318 -2.63 -12.92 -29.39
N ASP A 319 -3.28 -11.79 -29.55
CA ASP A 319 -3.95 -11.06 -28.47
C ASP A 319 -5.09 -11.91 -27.87
N GLU A 320 -5.88 -12.57 -28.69
CA GLU A 320 -6.91 -13.49 -28.24
C GLU A 320 -6.31 -14.64 -27.42
N PHE A 321 -5.28 -15.31 -27.94
CA PHE A 321 -4.60 -16.41 -27.26
C PHE A 321 -3.96 -15.98 -25.93
N LEU A 322 -3.23 -14.86 -25.92
CA LEU A 322 -2.57 -14.37 -24.73
C LEU A 322 -3.57 -13.85 -23.68
N ASN A 323 -4.62 -13.15 -24.09
CA ASN A 323 -5.66 -12.71 -23.16
C ASN A 323 -6.41 -13.89 -22.52
N LYS A 324 -6.55 -14.98 -23.24
CA LYS A 324 -7.18 -16.18 -22.72
C LYS A 324 -6.29 -16.99 -21.78
N TYR A 325 -5.02 -17.18 -22.13
CA TYR A 325 -4.15 -18.17 -21.47
C TYR A 325 -2.95 -17.60 -20.71
N HIS A 326 -2.39 -16.46 -21.12
CA HIS A 326 -1.24 -15.88 -20.43
C HIS A 326 -1.66 -15.14 -19.16
N LEU A 327 -0.93 -15.31 -18.04
CA LEU A 327 -1.26 -14.68 -16.76
C LEU A 327 -1.43 -13.16 -16.85
N GLN A 328 -0.50 -12.49 -17.55
CA GLN A 328 -0.53 -11.03 -17.72
C GLN A 328 -1.28 -10.58 -18.99
N GLY A 329 -1.86 -11.51 -19.76
CA GLY A 329 -2.51 -11.19 -21.02
C GLY A 329 -1.53 -10.70 -22.10
N THR A 330 -2.09 -10.06 -23.12
CA THR A 330 -1.32 -9.45 -24.21
C THR A 330 -0.57 -8.18 -23.77
N CYS A 331 0.31 -7.67 -24.63
CA CYS A 331 0.97 -6.38 -24.46
C CYS A 331 1.05 -5.64 -25.80
N ARG A 332 1.10 -4.31 -25.74
CA ARG A 332 1.26 -3.48 -26.94
C ARG A 332 2.69 -3.50 -27.47
N GLY A 333 2.87 -3.19 -28.76
CA GLY A 333 4.19 -3.01 -29.37
C GLY A 333 4.83 -4.31 -29.86
N GLN A 334 4.03 -5.33 -30.14
CA GLN A 334 4.50 -6.58 -30.75
C GLN A 334 4.93 -6.32 -32.20
N LEU A 335 6.18 -6.69 -32.53
CA LEU A 335 6.78 -6.57 -33.85
C LEU A 335 6.82 -7.91 -34.57
N LEU A 336 7.08 -8.99 -33.85
CA LEU A 336 7.12 -10.34 -34.34
C LEU A 336 6.34 -11.24 -33.40
N CYS A 337 5.35 -11.91 -33.95
CA CYS A 337 4.53 -12.90 -33.27
C CYS A 337 4.71 -14.27 -33.96
N LEU A 338 5.15 -15.24 -33.18
CA LEU A 338 5.39 -16.59 -33.67
C LEU A 338 4.51 -17.59 -32.95
N GLY A 339 3.99 -18.56 -33.66
CA GLY A 339 3.21 -19.66 -33.09
C GLY A 339 3.66 -21.02 -33.58
N LEU A 340 3.51 -22.03 -32.74
CA LEU A 340 3.63 -23.45 -33.10
C LEU A 340 2.23 -24.01 -33.28
N VAL A 341 1.95 -24.50 -34.50
CA VAL A 341 0.60 -24.95 -34.93
C VAL A 341 0.67 -26.36 -35.49
N LYS A 342 -0.38 -27.14 -35.27
CA LYS A 342 -0.63 -28.41 -35.94
C LYS A 342 -2.13 -28.65 -35.98
N ASP A 343 -2.64 -29.14 -37.10
CA ASP A 343 -4.07 -29.48 -37.27
C ASP A 343 -5.01 -28.34 -36.83
N ASN A 344 -4.68 -27.09 -37.19
CA ASN A 344 -5.36 -25.86 -36.82
C ASN A 344 -5.38 -25.54 -35.31
N VAL A 345 -4.59 -26.25 -34.50
CA VAL A 345 -4.45 -25.97 -33.06
C VAL A 345 -3.15 -25.18 -32.83
N LEU A 346 -3.28 -24.04 -32.16
CA LEU A 346 -2.14 -23.20 -31.74
C LEU A 346 -1.69 -23.65 -30.35
N TYR A 347 -0.53 -24.29 -30.28
CA TYR A 347 0.00 -24.87 -29.03
C TYR A 347 0.87 -23.93 -28.22
N GLN A 348 1.61 -23.06 -28.88
CA GLN A 348 2.53 -22.15 -28.17
C GLN A 348 2.72 -20.86 -28.98
N VAL A 349 2.81 -19.75 -28.26
CA VAL A 349 3.04 -18.42 -28.83
C VAL A 349 4.26 -17.79 -28.18
N MET A 350 5.09 -17.12 -28.99
CA MET A 350 6.21 -16.29 -28.53
C MET A 350 6.16 -14.94 -29.25
N THR A 351 6.25 -13.84 -28.50
CA THR A 351 6.15 -12.49 -29.07
C THR A 351 7.34 -11.62 -28.71
N PHE A 352 7.72 -10.77 -29.64
CA PHE A 352 8.84 -9.85 -29.52
C PHE A 352 8.42 -8.43 -29.88
N GLY A 353 9.07 -7.44 -29.27
CA GLY A 353 8.86 -6.03 -29.54
C GLY A 353 10.15 -5.23 -29.35
N LYS A 354 10.07 -3.90 -29.48
CA LYS A 354 11.19 -3.03 -29.10
C LYS A 354 11.40 -3.08 -27.59
N SER A 355 12.69 -3.08 -27.18
CA SER A 355 13.02 -2.98 -25.76
C SER A 355 12.45 -1.69 -25.16
N ARG A 356 11.69 -1.82 -24.07
CA ARG A 356 10.95 -0.72 -23.45
C ARG A 356 11.73 -0.02 -22.35
N TYR A 357 12.56 -0.76 -21.64
CA TYR A 357 13.22 -0.30 -20.41
C TYR A 357 14.74 -0.28 -20.49
N ASP A 358 15.33 -1.04 -21.40
CA ASP A 358 16.78 -1.13 -21.56
C ASP A 358 17.20 -0.64 -22.95
N LYS A 359 17.94 0.49 -22.97
CA LYS A 359 18.38 1.13 -24.23
C LYS A 359 19.54 0.40 -24.90
N LYS A 360 20.22 -0.52 -24.20
CA LYS A 360 21.33 -1.31 -24.76
C LYS A 360 20.83 -2.46 -25.62
N HIS A 361 19.62 -2.92 -25.39
CA HIS A 361 18.98 -4.00 -26.12
C HIS A 361 17.95 -3.43 -27.10
N SER A 362 17.95 -3.94 -28.31
CA SER A 362 17.03 -3.47 -29.36
C SER A 362 15.67 -4.18 -29.30
N ILE A 363 15.69 -5.45 -28.94
CA ILE A 363 14.53 -6.35 -28.94
C ILE A 363 14.24 -6.86 -27.53
N GLU A 364 12.97 -6.97 -27.20
CA GLU A 364 12.47 -7.58 -25.98
C GLU A 364 11.62 -8.80 -26.33
N LEU A 365 11.91 -9.95 -25.74
CA LEU A 365 10.99 -11.08 -25.71
C LEU A 365 9.87 -10.71 -24.70
N LEU A 366 8.69 -10.43 -25.24
CA LEU A 366 7.58 -9.84 -24.48
C LEU A 366 6.73 -10.90 -23.78
N ARG A 367 6.39 -11.99 -24.50
CA ARG A 367 5.52 -13.06 -24.01
C ARG A 367 5.94 -14.42 -24.55
N LEU A 368 5.83 -15.41 -23.69
CA LEU A 368 5.86 -16.84 -24.04
C LEU A 368 4.68 -17.51 -23.36
N CYS A 369 3.81 -18.16 -24.10
CA CYS A 369 2.63 -18.81 -23.58
C CYS A 369 2.39 -20.14 -24.30
N THR A 370 2.12 -21.18 -23.52
CA THR A 370 1.74 -22.50 -24.01
C THR A 370 0.28 -22.74 -23.74
N LEU A 371 -0.43 -23.42 -24.62
CA LEU A 371 -1.81 -23.82 -24.45
C LEU A 371 -1.94 -24.69 -23.19
N PRO A 372 -2.86 -24.36 -22.25
CA PRO A 372 -3.09 -25.18 -21.05
C PRO A 372 -3.37 -26.64 -21.40
N GLY A 373 -2.88 -27.56 -20.56
CA GLY A 373 -2.98 -28.99 -20.79
C GLY A 373 -1.90 -29.56 -21.73
N TYR A 374 -0.96 -28.73 -22.21
CA TYR A 374 0.15 -29.21 -23.07
C TYR A 374 1.51 -28.79 -22.57
N THR A 375 2.49 -29.64 -22.83
CA THR A 375 3.93 -29.31 -22.74
C THR A 375 4.53 -29.44 -24.13
N VAL A 376 4.96 -28.33 -24.71
CA VAL A 376 5.58 -28.31 -26.03
C VAL A 376 7.10 -28.51 -25.87
N VAL A 377 7.56 -29.75 -25.97
CA VAL A 377 8.95 -30.10 -25.80
C VAL A 377 9.81 -29.51 -26.93
N GLY A 378 10.79 -28.67 -26.56
CA GLY A 378 11.63 -27.92 -27.49
C GLY A 378 10.95 -26.72 -28.17
N GLY A 379 9.71 -26.38 -27.77
CA GLY A 379 8.92 -25.32 -28.40
C GLY A 379 9.55 -23.94 -28.24
N ALA A 380 9.87 -23.57 -27.01
CA ALA A 380 10.50 -22.28 -26.72
C ALA A 380 11.83 -22.11 -27.47
N SER A 381 12.70 -23.12 -27.46
CA SER A 381 13.99 -23.10 -28.19
C SER A 381 13.80 -22.95 -29.70
N ARG A 382 12.84 -23.67 -30.28
CA ARG A 382 12.57 -23.61 -31.71
C ARG A 382 12.03 -22.24 -32.15
N LEU A 383 11.08 -21.67 -31.42
CA LEU A 383 10.55 -20.34 -31.68
C LEU A 383 11.62 -19.26 -31.50
N PHE A 384 12.41 -19.39 -30.45
CA PHE A 384 13.49 -18.43 -30.16
C PHE A 384 14.57 -18.46 -31.22
N SER A 385 15.05 -19.66 -31.63
CA SER A 385 16.02 -19.80 -32.69
C SER A 385 15.52 -19.24 -34.04
N TYR A 386 14.22 -19.45 -34.33
CA TYR A 386 13.63 -18.84 -35.53
C TYR A 386 13.63 -17.31 -35.42
N ALA A 387 13.30 -16.76 -34.27
CA ALA A 387 13.29 -15.31 -34.05
C ALA A 387 14.70 -14.69 -34.15
N THR A 388 15.73 -15.34 -33.60
CA THR A 388 17.12 -14.84 -33.68
C THR A 388 17.60 -14.74 -35.12
N VAL A 389 17.22 -15.71 -35.99
CA VAL A 389 17.50 -15.63 -37.43
C VAL A 389 16.78 -14.44 -38.08
N GLN A 390 15.53 -14.16 -37.69
CA GLN A 390 14.77 -13.04 -38.26
C GLN A 390 15.34 -11.68 -37.84
N PHE A 391 15.82 -11.55 -36.59
CA PHE A 391 16.40 -10.31 -36.08
C PHE A 391 17.89 -10.11 -36.42
N GLY A 392 18.58 -11.16 -36.81
CA GLY A 392 20.02 -11.11 -37.10
C GLY A 392 20.83 -10.85 -35.81
N ARG A 393 21.69 -9.80 -35.82
CA ARG A 393 22.59 -9.47 -34.70
C ARG A 393 21.97 -8.57 -33.63
N TYR A 394 20.66 -8.65 -33.40
CA TYR A 394 20.02 -7.86 -32.35
C TYR A 394 20.19 -8.54 -30.99
N ASN A 395 20.56 -7.72 -30.01
CA ASN A 395 20.59 -8.15 -28.61
C ASN A 395 19.15 -8.23 -28.06
N ILE A 396 18.79 -9.35 -27.47
CA ILE A 396 17.44 -9.63 -26.97
C ILE A 396 17.46 -9.61 -25.45
N ILE A 397 16.53 -8.85 -24.84
CA ILE A 397 16.31 -8.82 -23.40
C ILE A 397 14.94 -9.43 -23.06
N SER A 398 14.80 -9.98 -21.88
CA SER A 398 13.50 -10.40 -21.33
C SER A 398 13.41 -10.23 -19.82
N TYR A 399 12.19 -10.13 -19.34
CA TYR A 399 11.87 -9.92 -17.93
C TYR A 399 10.96 -11.05 -17.42
N CYS A 400 11.44 -11.82 -16.45
CA CYS A 400 10.70 -12.91 -15.83
C CYS A 400 10.14 -12.48 -14.47
N ASP A 401 8.84 -12.56 -14.32
CA ASP A 401 8.14 -12.25 -13.06
C ASP A 401 8.48 -13.31 -12.00
N ARG A 402 9.24 -12.91 -10.99
CA ARG A 402 9.66 -13.78 -9.88
C ARG A 402 8.51 -14.19 -8.96
N SER A 403 7.39 -13.48 -9.00
CA SER A 403 6.20 -13.87 -8.24
C SER A 403 5.53 -15.13 -8.78
N LYS A 404 5.87 -15.55 -10.00
CA LYS A 404 5.19 -16.65 -10.71
C LYS A 404 6.15 -17.72 -11.24
N PHE A 405 7.37 -17.34 -11.63
CA PHE A 405 8.27 -18.19 -12.43
C PHE A 405 9.69 -18.20 -11.88
N THR A 406 10.38 -19.32 -12.12
CA THR A 406 11.80 -19.53 -11.77
C THR A 406 12.75 -18.99 -12.82
N GLY A 407 12.31 -18.84 -14.07
CA GLY A 407 13.14 -18.36 -15.17
C GLY A 407 13.84 -19.43 -15.99
N ASP A 408 13.72 -20.70 -15.64
CA ASP A 408 14.43 -21.84 -16.27
C ASP A 408 14.29 -21.91 -17.80
N VAL A 409 13.17 -21.44 -18.33
CA VAL A 409 12.93 -21.43 -19.79
C VAL A 409 13.91 -20.53 -20.53
N TYR A 410 14.32 -19.41 -19.92
CA TYR A 410 15.22 -18.45 -20.54
C TYR A 410 16.63 -19.04 -20.65
N GLU A 411 17.10 -19.73 -19.62
CA GLU A 411 18.39 -20.44 -19.67
C GLU A 411 18.39 -21.55 -20.72
N LYS A 412 17.29 -22.31 -20.79
CA LYS A 412 17.12 -23.38 -21.81
C LYS A 412 17.11 -22.89 -23.27
N ILE A 413 16.73 -21.63 -23.49
CA ILE A 413 16.80 -21.02 -24.84
C ILE A 413 18.10 -20.26 -25.08
N GLY A 414 19.05 -20.33 -24.16
CA GLY A 414 20.39 -19.76 -24.31
C GLY A 414 20.54 -18.32 -23.83
N MET A 415 19.52 -17.76 -23.14
CA MET A 415 19.66 -16.46 -22.51
C MET A 415 20.40 -16.57 -21.18
N LYS A 416 21.12 -15.52 -20.81
CA LYS A 416 21.89 -15.42 -19.55
C LYS A 416 21.19 -14.50 -18.57
N LEU A 417 21.11 -14.89 -17.30
CA LEU A 417 20.66 -14.02 -16.23
C LEU A 417 21.72 -12.92 -16.00
N ILE A 418 21.37 -11.67 -16.27
CA ILE A 418 22.29 -10.53 -16.13
C ILE A 418 22.07 -9.71 -14.85
N ARG A 419 20.85 -9.69 -14.33
CA ARG A 419 20.54 -9.01 -13.06
C ARG A 419 19.16 -9.41 -12.54
N THR A 420 18.89 -9.04 -11.29
CA THR A 420 17.56 -9.08 -10.69
C THR A 420 17.11 -7.67 -10.35
N THR A 421 15.84 -7.36 -10.57
CA THR A 421 15.29 -6.07 -10.13
C THR A 421 14.86 -6.14 -8.67
N PRO A 422 14.87 -5.01 -7.95
CA PRO A 422 14.18 -4.94 -6.67
C PRO A 422 12.67 -5.16 -6.85
N PRO A 423 11.94 -5.55 -5.78
CA PRO A 423 10.50 -5.58 -5.78
C PRO A 423 9.89 -4.24 -6.22
N GLN A 424 8.86 -4.30 -7.07
CA GLN A 424 8.13 -3.13 -7.54
C GLN A 424 6.95 -2.84 -6.63
N GLU A 425 6.73 -1.57 -6.38
CA GLU A 425 5.53 -1.09 -5.73
C GLU A 425 4.36 -1.09 -6.71
N ILE A 426 3.30 -1.78 -6.33
CA ILE A 426 2.05 -1.90 -7.08
C ILE A 426 0.93 -1.42 -6.17
N TRP A 427 0.19 -0.43 -6.61
CA TRP A 427 -1.02 0.00 -5.95
C TRP A 427 -2.19 -0.87 -6.40
N SER A 428 -2.95 -1.39 -5.46
CA SER A 428 -4.07 -2.30 -5.70
C SER A 428 -5.34 -1.83 -5.01
N ARG A 429 -6.46 -2.04 -5.71
CA ARG A 429 -7.82 -1.86 -5.17
C ARG A 429 -8.72 -2.95 -5.72
N GLY A 430 -9.01 -3.96 -4.91
CA GLY A 430 -9.68 -5.18 -5.38
C GLY A 430 -8.90 -5.82 -6.54
N ASN A 431 -9.57 -6.15 -7.63
CA ASN A 431 -8.95 -6.77 -8.80
C ASN A 431 -8.17 -5.78 -9.71
N SER A 432 -8.12 -4.51 -9.33
CA SER A 432 -7.44 -3.49 -10.12
C SER A 432 -6.05 -3.24 -9.58
N LYS A 433 -5.08 -3.04 -10.49
CA LYS A 433 -3.71 -2.67 -10.13
C LYS A 433 -3.17 -1.54 -10.99
N ILE A 434 -2.26 -0.76 -10.42
CA ILE A 434 -1.49 0.26 -11.12
C ILE A 434 -0.06 0.29 -10.57
N THR A 435 0.93 0.29 -11.45
CA THR A 435 2.32 0.38 -11.02
C THR A 435 2.71 1.82 -10.70
N ALA A 436 3.63 2.02 -9.75
CA ALA A 436 4.15 3.34 -9.39
C ALA A 436 4.73 4.10 -10.61
N ASN A 437 5.30 3.39 -11.58
CA ASN A 437 5.78 4.01 -12.82
C ASN A 437 4.64 4.57 -13.69
N LEU A 438 3.55 3.82 -13.81
CA LEU A 438 2.38 4.25 -14.58
C LEU A 438 1.68 5.44 -13.91
N LEU A 439 1.63 5.45 -12.58
CA LEU A 439 1.13 6.58 -11.78
C LEU A 439 1.94 7.85 -12.04
N ARG A 440 3.28 7.76 -12.04
CA ARG A 440 4.16 8.88 -12.34
C ARG A 440 4.00 9.41 -13.76
N GLN A 441 3.70 8.53 -14.74
CA GLN A 441 3.50 8.91 -16.14
C GLN A 441 2.14 9.54 -16.40
N ARG A 442 1.07 9.06 -15.76
CA ARG A 442 -0.31 9.51 -16.00
C ARG A 442 -0.71 10.72 -15.17
N GLY A 443 -0.04 10.94 -14.02
CA GLY A 443 -0.47 11.89 -13.01
C GLY A 443 -1.63 11.34 -12.16
N TYR A 444 -1.65 11.73 -10.90
CA TYR A 444 -2.67 11.28 -9.94
C TYR A 444 -4.02 11.97 -10.20
N ASP A 445 -3.99 13.21 -10.65
CA ASP A 445 -5.18 14.01 -10.92
C ASP A 445 -6.07 13.42 -12.03
N GLN A 446 -5.44 12.81 -13.05
CA GLN A 446 -6.18 12.15 -14.14
C GLN A 446 -6.87 10.84 -13.70
N LEU A 447 -6.38 10.20 -12.64
CA LEU A 447 -6.96 8.96 -12.13
C LEU A 447 -8.22 9.19 -11.30
N PHE A 448 -8.29 10.31 -10.60
CA PHE A 448 -9.33 10.55 -9.60
C PHE A 448 -10.31 11.63 -10.00
N ASN A 449 -10.06 12.32 -11.12
CA ASN A 449 -10.92 13.37 -11.68
C ASN A 449 -11.33 14.44 -10.65
N THR A 450 -10.37 14.85 -9.79
CA THR A 450 -10.60 15.75 -8.66
C THR A 450 -9.51 16.81 -8.59
N ASP A 451 -9.90 18.06 -8.39
CA ASP A 451 -9.02 19.12 -7.92
C ASP A 451 -8.61 18.87 -6.47
N TYR A 452 -7.62 18.00 -6.26
CA TYR A 452 -7.07 17.80 -4.93
C TYR A 452 -6.27 19.04 -4.52
N GLY A 453 -6.74 19.67 -3.44
CA GLY A 453 -6.16 20.88 -2.90
C GLY A 453 -4.67 20.70 -2.60
N LYS A 454 -3.89 21.73 -2.86
CA LYS A 454 -2.45 21.82 -2.54
C LYS A 454 -2.21 21.45 -1.08
N GLY A 455 -1.61 20.26 -0.83
CA GLY A 455 -1.20 19.85 0.52
C GLY A 455 -1.39 18.39 0.89
N VAL A 456 -2.09 17.59 0.08
CA VAL A 456 -2.22 16.15 0.27
C VAL A 456 -1.11 15.44 -0.50
N SER A 457 -0.43 14.46 0.11
CA SER A 457 0.57 13.65 -0.58
C SER A 457 -0.13 12.70 -1.57
N ASN A 458 0.58 12.35 -2.66
CA ASN A 458 0.07 11.39 -3.63
C ASN A 458 -0.26 10.02 -2.98
N GLU A 459 0.53 9.61 -2.00
CA GLU A 459 0.30 8.39 -1.23
C GLU A 459 -1.01 8.47 -0.44
N GLN A 460 -1.21 9.56 0.28
CA GLN A 460 -2.45 9.77 1.04
C GLN A 460 -3.67 9.79 0.12
N LEU A 461 -3.56 10.42 -1.05
CA LEU A 461 -4.61 10.43 -2.06
C LEU A 461 -4.98 9.01 -2.52
N MET A 462 -3.97 8.17 -2.78
CA MET A 462 -4.21 6.78 -3.14
C MET A 462 -4.95 6.02 -2.02
N ILE A 463 -4.49 6.18 -0.77
CA ILE A 463 -5.08 5.51 0.41
C ILE A 463 -6.53 5.96 0.60
N GLU A 464 -6.81 7.25 0.55
CA GLU A 464 -8.16 7.82 0.71
C GLU A 464 -9.14 7.32 -0.37
N ASN A 465 -8.61 6.97 -1.56
CA ASN A 465 -9.39 6.36 -2.64
C ASN A 465 -9.39 4.82 -2.58
N GLY A 466 -8.97 4.22 -1.47
CA GLY A 466 -9.03 2.78 -1.22
C GLY A 466 -7.96 1.96 -1.95
N TRP A 467 -6.88 2.61 -2.42
CA TRP A 467 -5.73 1.93 -2.99
C TRP A 467 -4.68 1.68 -1.91
N LEU A 468 -4.12 0.48 -1.90
CA LEU A 468 -3.07 0.09 -0.97
C LEU A 468 -1.83 -0.38 -1.73
N PRO A 469 -0.61 -0.01 -1.28
CA PRO A 469 0.62 -0.42 -1.93
C PRO A 469 1.04 -1.82 -1.48
N VAL A 470 1.39 -2.67 -2.44
CA VAL A 470 1.92 -4.02 -2.24
C VAL A 470 3.20 -4.14 -3.06
N TYR A 471 4.21 -4.80 -2.53
CA TYR A 471 5.43 -5.09 -3.28
C TYR A 471 5.40 -6.50 -3.87
N ASP A 472 5.75 -6.62 -5.15
CA ASP A 472 5.96 -7.91 -5.81
C ASP A 472 7.30 -8.56 -5.42
N CYS A 473 7.71 -9.63 -6.11
CA CYS A 473 9.01 -10.27 -5.90
C CYS A 473 10.14 -9.69 -6.77
N GLY A 474 9.87 -8.69 -7.60
CA GLY A 474 10.78 -8.19 -8.64
C GLY A 474 10.85 -9.13 -9.84
N GLN A 475 11.86 -8.94 -10.67
CA GLN A 475 12.03 -9.68 -11.91
C GLN A 475 13.46 -10.20 -12.07
N PHE A 476 13.62 -11.35 -12.71
CA PHE A 476 14.86 -11.77 -13.31
C PHE A 476 14.98 -11.13 -14.69
N VAL A 477 16.15 -10.61 -15.02
CA VAL A 477 16.42 -9.98 -16.32
C VAL A 477 17.42 -10.84 -17.08
N TYR A 478 16.99 -11.34 -18.20
CA TYR A 478 17.75 -12.22 -19.06
C TYR A 478 18.17 -11.51 -20.35
N SER A 479 19.38 -11.76 -20.84
CA SER A 479 19.92 -11.24 -22.10
C SER A 479 20.40 -12.37 -23.00
N PHE A 480 20.28 -12.16 -24.31
CA PHE A 480 20.89 -12.96 -25.36
C PHE A 480 21.63 -12.01 -26.30
N ASP A 481 22.94 -12.15 -26.33
CA ASP A 481 23.89 -11.33 -27.13
C ASP A 481 24.38 -12.06 -28.37
#